data_f49304899056e78bcae7f9da84bf89f5
#
_entry.id   f49304899056e78bcae7f9da84bf89f5
#
_cell.length_a   1.000
_cell.length_b   1.000
_cell.length_c   1.000
_cell.angle_alpha   90.00
_cell.angle_beta   90.00
_cell.angle_gamma   90.00
#
_symmetry.space_group_name_H-M   'P 1'
#
loop_
_entity.id
_entity.type
_entity.pdbx_description
1 polymer ?
#
loop_
_entity_poly.entity_id
_entity_poly.type
_entity_poly.pdbx_seq_one_letter_code
_entity_poly.pdbx_strand_id
1 'polypeptide(L)'
;MALPSPTALAACWDPELARSVGRLLAQEARRKGVHVLLAPTVNLHRTPLGGRHFECYSEDPLLTGLVGAGYVRGVQDGGVATTVKHFVANDSETQRYTVDVRADDRTLRELYLAPFEIIVKQARPWGVMAAYNSVNGATMTEHGPLQKDLRDEWGFDGFIVSDWTATRHTERAALGGLDVAMPGPITPFGPDLAQAVRDGRVPEEAVDAMVRRVLLLAARVGILDGFEPAVATLPEPIAGDGLACEVAARSFVLLLHNRADLLPLDATKAAKVAVLGGAAKDARILGGGSAVVFPAEVISPLDGLRQAFPDVTYELGADPRHAAASVGRQRRSPLDRARRQRCRGGDRAAGARRDPLDRRGAARRRPEAGAVGGDRRHVHAVETGKQTFGFIGLGQVRLTVGDTVLFEDSNMPAGDDPFTAILNPQEHRFDIDLRRGNRSR
;
A
#
# COMPACT_ATOMS: atom_id res chain seq x y z
N MET A 1 -3.60 9.13 -1.89
CA MET A 1 -2.47 9.63 -2.69
C MET A 1 -1.67 8.44 -3.17
N ALA A 2 -1.10 8.47 -4.37
CA ALA A 2 -0.06 7.54 -4.82
C ALA A 2 1.27 8.30 -4.81
N LEU A 3 2.31 7.64 -4.35
CA LEU A 3 3.68 8.16 -4.31
C LEU A 3 4.57 7.33 -5.26
N PRO A 4 5.74 7.82 -5.66
CA PRO A 4 6.74 6.96 -6.28
C PRO A 4 6.99 5.70 -5.47
N SER A 5 7.40 4.61 -6.15
CA SER A 5 7.60 3.32 -5.48
C SER A 5 8.67 3.40 -4.39
N PRO A 6 8.65 2.53 -3.39
CA PRO A 6 9.75 2.40 -2.42
C PRO A 6 11.12 2.23 -3.08
N THR A 7 11.21 1.48 -4.19
CA THR A 7 12.45 1.36 -4.98
C THR A 7 12.92 2.72 -5.52
N ALA A 8 11.99 3.56 -6.02
CA ALA A 8 12.31 4.91 -6.47
C ALA A 8 12.79 5.79 -5.29
N LEU A 9 12.12 5.70 -4.14
CA LEU A 9 12.53 6.41 -2.94
C LEU A 9 13.95 5.99 -2.48
N ALA A 10 14.24 4.69 -2.50
CA ALA A 10 15.58 4.18 -2.17
C ALA A 10 16.65 4.65 -3.17
N ALA A 11 16.31 4.77 -4.46
CA ALA A 11 17.21 5.29 -5.48
C ALA A 11 17.62 6.77 -5.26
N CYS A 12 16.92 7.50 -4.39
CA CYS A 12 17.32 8.84 -3.96
C CYS A 12 18.48 8.84 -2.95
N TRP A 13 18.76 7.73 -2.29
CA TRP A 13 19.81 7.55 -1.28
C TRP A 13 19.74 8.57 -0.13
N ASP A 14 18.55 9.01 0.23
CA ASP A 14 18.30 10.07 1.19
C ASP A 14 17.28 9.65 2.27
N PRO A 15 17.73 9.24 3.46
CA PRO A 15 16.86 8.89 4.57
C PRO A 15 16.01 10.05 5.10
N GLU A 16 16.44 11.31 4.95
CA GLU A 16 15.64 12.47 5.37
C GLU A 16 14.51 12.78 4.37
N LEU A 17 14.74 12.54 3.08
CA LEU A 17 13.66 12.55 2.10
C LEU A 17 12.63 11.45 2.41
N ALA A 18 13.09 10.25 2.78
CA ALA A 18 12.22 9.17 3.21
C ALA A 18 11.43 9.54 4.49
N ARG A 19 12.04 10.29 5.42
CA ARG A 19 11.34 10.83 6.59
C ARG A 19 10.25 11.83 6.21
N SER A 20 10.51 12.69 5.24
CA SER A 20 9.50 13.62 4.72
C SER A 20 8.32 12.89 4.07
N VAL A 21 8.59 11.81 3.30
CA VAL A 21 7.57 10.91 2.76
C VAL A 21 6.77 10.25 3.87
N GLY A 22 7.43 9.77 4.92
CA GLY A 22 6.76 9.20 6.09
C GLY A 22 5.81 10.19 6.77
N ARG A 23 6.22 11.44 6.96
CA ARG A 23 5.36 12.50 7.52
C ARG A 23 4.12 12.77 6.65
N LEU A 24 4.29 12.81 5.33
CA LEU A 24 3.17 12.95 4.40
C LEU A 24 2.19 11.77 4.51
N LEU A 25 2.70 10.54 4.61
CA LEU A 25 1.85 9.36 4.79
C LEU A 25 1.10 9.36 6.11
N ALA A 26 1.74 9.80 7.19
CA ALA A 26 1.06 9.99 8.49
C ALA A 26 -0.07 11.03 8.40
N GLN A 27 0.18 12.15 7.73
CA GLN A 27 -0.84 13.16 7.47
C GLN A 27 -2.05 12.58 6.73
N GLU A 28 -1.83 11.78 5.68
CA GLU A 28 -2.90 11.14 4.92
C GLU A 28 -3.61 10.03 5.72
N ALA A 29 -2.87 9.25 6.50
CA ALA A 29 -3.41 8.22 7.40
C ALA A 29 -4.35 8.84 8.45
N ARG A 30 -3.89 9.88 9.14
CA ARG A 30 -4.69 10.60 10.15
C ARG A 30 -5.95 11.22 9.55
N ARG A 31 -5.86 11.81 8.35
CA ARG A 31 -7.02 12.35 7.65
C ARG A 31 -8.11 11.30 7.40
N LYS A 32 -7.73 10.02 7.37
CA LYS A 32 -8.63 8.87 7.18
C LYS A 32 -8.96 8.12 8.47
N GLY A 33 -8.51 8.61 9.62
CA GLY A 33 -8.73 7.95 10.91
C GLY A 33 -7.91 6.68 11.10
N VAL A 34 -6.79 6.53 10.38
CA VAL A 34 -5.89 5.36 10.49
C VAL A 34 -4.85 5.62 11.56
N HIS A 35 -4.71 4.70 12.52
CA HIS A 35 -3.75 4.77 13.63
C HIS A 35 -2.49 3.94 13.40
N VAL A 36 -2.58 2.89 12.55
CA VAL A 36 -1.48 1.97 12.26
C VAL A 36 -1.33 1.80 10.77
N LEU A 37 -0.15 2.08 10.24
CA LEU A 37 0.21 1.86 8.85
C LEU A 37 1.02 0.56 8.74
N LEU A 38 0.55 -0.40 7.94
CA LEU A 38 1.22 -1.68 7.71
C LEU A 38 2.35 -1.53 6.69
N ALA A 39 3.36 -0.78 7.05
CA ALA A 39 4.52 -0.40 6.25
C ALA A 39 5.66 0.07 7.18
N PRO A 40 6.91 0.12 6.69
CA PRO A 40 7.41 -0.20 5.35
C PRO A 40 7.64 -1.69 5.13
N THR A 41 7.75 -2.10 3.84
CA THR A 41 8.21 -3.44 3.46
C THR A 41 9.70 -3.41 3.20
N VAL A 42 10.46 -4.19 3.98
CA VAL A 42 11.94 -4.16 3.99
C VAL A 42 12.58 -5.50 3.61
N ASN A 43 11.82 -6.37 2.95
CA ASN A 43 12.38 -7.57 2.34
C ASN A 43 13.26 -7.19 1.13
N LEU A 44 14.22 -8.04 0.79
CA LEU A 44 15.25 -7.72 -0.19
C LEU A 44 14.87 -8.11 -1.61
N HIS A 45 15.37 -7.38 -2.59
CA HIS A 45 15.24 -7.71 -4.00
C HIS A 45 16.23 -8.85 -4.37
N ARG A 46 15.89 -10.09 -4.01
CA ARG A 46 16.78 -11.25 -4.22
C ARG A 46 16.80 -11.75 -5.66
N THR A 47 15.67 -11.66 -6.35
CA THR A 47 15.52 -12.05 -7.75
C THR A 47 14.46 -11.17 -8.42
N PRO A 48 14.47 -11.01 -9.76
CA PRO A 48 13.40 -10.25 -10.43
C PRO A 48 12.00 -10.85 -10.25
N LEU A 49 11.90 -12.09 -9.82
CA LEU A 49 10.65 -12.86 -9.73
C LEU A 49 10.05 -12.91 -8.31
N GLY A 50 10.41 -11.98 -7.44
CA GLY A 50 9.94 -11.96 -6.04
C GLY A 50 8.44 -11.76 -5.86
N GLY A 51 7.78 -11.07 -6.78
CA GLY A 51 6.31 -10.86 -6.76
C GLY A 51 5.86 -9.57 -6.09
N ARG A 52 6.57 -9.05 -5.06
CA ARG A 52 6.23 -7.84 -4.32
C ARG A 52 7.36 -6.81 -4.26
N HIS A 53 8.26 -6.83 -5.23
CA HIS A 53 9.40 -5.89 -5.27
C HIS A 53 8.98 -4.42 -5.38
N PHE A 54 7.82 -4.15 -5.97
CA PHE A 54 7.30 -2.78 -6.05
C PHE A 54 7.01 -2.15 -4.68
N GLU A 55 6.91 -2.95 -3.60
CA GLU A 55 6.77 -2.49 -2.22
C GLU A 55 8.10 -2.40 -1.48
N CYS A 56 9.19 -2.93 -2.04
CA CYS A 56 10.49 -3.07 -1.37
C CYS A 56 11.46 -1.99 -1.84
N TYR A 57 12.48 -1.70 -1.04
CA TYR A 57 13.43 -0.63 -1.28
C TYR A 57 14.56 -1.04 -2.21
N SER A 58 15.33 -2.08 -1.85
CA SER A 58 16.58 -2.42 -2.52
C SER A 58 16.98 -3.89 -2.32
N GLU A 59 18.01 -4.32 -3.04
CA GLU A 59 18.75 -5.56 -2.76
C GLU A 59 19.78 -5.37 -1.64
N ASP A 60 20.20 -4.13 -1.37
CA ASP A 60 21.17 -3.78 -0.35
C ASP A 60 20.49 -3.66 1.02
N PRO A 61 20.86 -4.49 2.01
CA PRO A 61 20.26 -4.46 3.35
C PRO A 61 20.57 -3.18 4.12
N LEU A 62 21.73 -2.55 3.92
CA LEU A 62 22.09 -1.30 4.57
C LEU A 62 21.24 -0.15 4.07
N LEU A 63 21.14 0.01 2.75
CA LEU A 63 20.30 1.05 2.12
C LEU A 63 18.83 0.85 2.53
N THR A 64 18.32 -0.38 2.46
CA THR A 64 16.96 -0.74 2.88
C THR A 64 16.71 -0.36 4.35
N GLY A 65 17.66 -0.66 5.23
CA GLY A 65 17.57 -0.33 6.65
C GLY A 65 17.55 1.18 6.91
N LEU A 66 18.45 1.93 6.28
CA LEU A 66 18.58 3.38 6.49
C LEU A 66 17.38 4.16 5.94
N VAL A 67 16.94 3.85 4.71
CA VAL A 67 15.75 4.46 4.12
C VAL A 67 14.49 4.07 4.89
N GLY A 68 14.37 2.78 5.28
CA GLY A 68 13.30 2.28 6.13
C GLY A 68 13.23 2.98 7.48
N ALA A 69 14.39 3.24 8.12
CA ALA A 69 14.46 3.98 9.39
C ALA A 69 13.99 5.45 9.22
N GLY A 70 14.38 6.09 8.12
CA GLY A 70 13.87 7.43 7.77
C GLY A 70 12.34 7.44 7.65
N TYR A 71 11.81 6.52 6.87
CA TYR A 71 10.38 6.35 6.66
C TYR A 71 9.62 6.14 8.00
N VAL A 72 10.09 5.20 8.83
CA VAL A 72 9.49 4.89 10.15
C VAL A 72 9.46 6.13 11.04
N ARG A 73 10.61 6.83 11.17
CA ARG A 73 10.65 8.09 11.95
C ARG A 73 9.62 9.08 11.45
N GLY A 74 9.54 9.28 10.11
CA GLY A 74 8.59 10.24 9.54
C GLY A 74 7.12 9.91 9.82
N VAL A 75 6.73 8.66 9.70
CA VAL A 75 5.36 8.23 10.01
C VAL A 75 5.06 8.43 11.50
N GLN A 76 5.98 8.05 12.37
CA GLN A 76 5.81 8.17 13.82
C GLN A 76 5.91 9.61 14.32
N ASP A 77 6.68 10.50 13.68
CA ASP A 77 6.64 11.95 13.91
C ASP A 77 5.22 12.51 13.71
N GLY A 78 4.43 11.93 12.83
CA GLY A 78 3.04 12.29 12.60
C GLY A 78 2.02 11.60 13.52
N GLY A 79 2.47 10.87 14.55
CA GLY A 79 1.60 10.22 15.54
C GLY A 79 0.86 8.98 15.01
N VAL A 80 1.35 8.36 13.95
CA VAL A 80 0.83 7.11 13.37
C VAL A 80 1.84 6.00 13.58
N ALA A 81 1.38 4.83 14.00
CA ALA A 81 2.24 3.66 14.16
C ALA A 81 2.68 3.10 12.80
N THR A 82 3.91 2.60 12.74
CA THR A 82 4.39 1.77 11.65
C THR A 82 4.36 0.30 12.04
N THR A 83 4.26 -0.57 11.04
CA THR A 83 4.44 -2.01 11.20
C THR A 83 5.43 -2.47 10.15
N VAL A 84 6.71 -2.58 10.56
CA VAL A 84 7.80 -2.98 9.65
C VAL A 84 7.62 -4.44 9.24
N LYS A 85 7.70 -4.73 7.95
CA LYS A 85 7.31 -6.03 7.41
C LYS A 85 8.20 -6.49 6.26
N HIS A 86 8.19 -7.78 5.97
CA HIS A 86 7.63 -8.91 6.69
C HIS A 86 8.77 -9.65 7.39
N PHE A 87 8.72 -9.75 8.69
CA PHE A 87 9.78 -10.34 9.52
C PHE A 87 9.67 -11.86 9.50
N VAL A 88 10.56 -12.64 8.86
CA VAL A 88 11.70 -12.27 8.06
C VAL A 88 11.81 -13.19 6.83
N ALA A 89 12.63 -12.80 5.85
CA ALA A 89 12.97 -13.58 4.66
C ALA A 89 11.77 -13.90 3.74
N ASN A 90 10.79 -13.00 3.63
CA ASN A 90 9.70 -13.09 2.67
C ASN A 90 10.07 -12.39 1.35
N ASP A 91 11.10 -12.90 0.67
CA ASP A 91 11.62 -12.30 -0.57
C ASP A 91 10.98 -12.90 -1.84
N SER A 92 10.08 -13.88 -1.68
CA SER A 92 9.34 -14.52 -2.76
C SER A 92 7.91 -14.81 -2.31
N GLU A 93 6.96 -14.58 -3.21
CA GLU A 93 5.55 -14.90 -3.00
C GLU A 93 5.19 -16.33 -3.44
N THR A 94 6.12 -17.05 -4.09
CA THR A 94 5.91 -18.43 -4.51
C THR A 94 5.78 -19.34 -3.29
N GLN A 95 4.60 -19.99 -3.15
CA GLN A 95 4.29 -20.88 -2.03
C GLN A 95 4.51 -20.23 -0.64
N ARG A 96 4.28 -18.92 -0.51
CA ARG A 96 4.58 -18.14 0.70
C ARG A 96 4.00 -18.72 1.99
N TYR A 97 2.90 -19.48 1.93
CA TYR A 97 2.28 -20.13 3.10
C TYR A 97 2.98 -21.42 3.52
N THR A 98 3.76 -22.03 2.64
CA THR A 98 4.32 -23.38 2.87
C THR A 98 5.84 -23.42 2.74
N VAL A 99 6.46 -22.41 2.13
CA VAL A 99 7.91 -22.36 1.95
C VAL A 99 8.62 -22.29 3.30
N ASP A 100 9.70 -23.07 3.43
CA ASP A 100 10.62 -23.03 4.56
C ASP A 100 11.99 -22.55 4.07
N VAL A 101 12.30 -21.31 4.35
CA VAL A 101 13.57 -20.69 3.98
C VAL A 101 14.68 -21.29 4.79
N ARG A 102 15.71 -21.81 4.11
CA ARG A 102 16.90 -22.38 4.74
C ARG A 102 18.08 -21.44 4.57
N ALA A 103 18.57 -20.92 5.67
CA ALA A 103 19.74 -20.04 5.71
C ALA A 103 20.51 -20.26 7.01
N ASP A 104 21.84 -20.15 6.94
CA ASP A 104 22.68 -20.15 8.12
C ASP A 104 22.56 -18.84 8.92
N ASP A 105 23.00 -18.83 10.16
CA ASP A 105 22.88 -17.69 11.06
C ASP A 105 23.59 -16.45 10.55
N ARG A 106 24.76 -16.61 9.90
CA ARG A 106 25.50 -15.49 9.33
C ARG A 106 24.69 -14.83 8.20
N THR A 107 24.17 -15.63 7.28
CA THR A 107 23.32 -15.14 6.16
C THR A 107 22.07 -14.44 6.70
N LEU A 108 21.42 -15.03 7.72
CA LEU A 108 20.26 -14.39 8.34
C LEU A 108 20.62 -13.03 8.94
N ARG A 109 21.69 -12.95 9.75
CA ARG A 109 22.06 -11.72 10.46
C ARG A 109 22.62 -10.64 9.55
N GLU A 110 23.47 -11.00 8.59
CA GLU A 110 24.15 -10.01 7.73
C GLU A 110 23.27 -9.48 6.60
N LEU A 111 22.26 -10.26 6.15
CA LEU A 111 21.40 -9.88 5.03
C LEU A 111 19.96 -9.64 5.47
N TYR A 112 19.26 -10.68 5.92
CA TYR A 112 17.81 -10.64 6.08
C TYR A 112 17.34 -9.92 7.34
N LEU A 113 18.07 -10.06 8.42
CA LEU A 113 17.79 -9.39 9.70
C LEU A 113 18.33 -7.96 9.75
N ALA A 114 19.41 -7.67 9.02
CA ALA A 114 20.10 -6.39 9.07
C ALA A 114 19.18 -5.16 8.83
N PRO A 115 18.27 -5.13 7.85
CA PRO A 115 17.35 -4.00 7.69
C PRO A 115 16.44 -3.79 8.91
N PHE A 116 15.95 -4.88 9.50
CA PHE A 116 15.09 -4.80 10.68
C PHE A 116 15.88 -4.30 11.91
N GLU A 117 17.08 -4.82 12.11
CA GLU A 117 17.96 -4.39 13.20
C GLU A 117 18.27 -2.90 13.13
N ILE A 118 18.66 -2.40 11.95
CA ILE A 118 18.92 -0.98 11.71
C ILE A 118 17.69 -0.15 12.05
N ILE A 119 16.52 -0.55 11.57
CA ILE A 119 15.27 0.18 11.80
C ILE A 119 14.88 0.17 13.27
N VAL A 120 14.95 -0.98 13.93
CA VAL A 120 14.61 -1.09 15.35
C VAL A 120 15.53 -0.20 16.20
N LYS A 121 16.84 -0.28 15.98
CA LYS A 121 17.81 0.49 16.75
C LYS A 121 17.77 1.99 16.47
N GLN A 122 17.50 2.39 15.22
CA GLN A 122 17.54 3.80 14.84
C GLN A 122 16.19 4.52 14.89
N ALA A 123 15.07 3.82 14.65
CA ALA A 123 13.75 4.43 14.50
C ALA A 123 12.71 3.92 15.50
N ARG A 124 12.99 2.84 16.24
CA ARG A 124 12.10 2.29 17.28
C ARG A 124 10.66 2.13 16.79
N PRO A 125 10.39 1.29 15.79
CA PRO A 125 9.05 1.09 15.24
C PRO A 125 8.07 0.62 16.32
N TRP A 126 6.82 1.02 16.22
CA TRP A 126 5.81 0.63 17.21
C TRP A 126 5.21 -0.74 16.91
N GLY A 127 5.43 -1.29 15.72
CA GLY A 127 4.99 -2.61 15.32
C GLY A 127 5.93 -3.29 14.33
N VAL A 128 5.89 -4.63 14.32
CA VAL A 128 6.54 -5.52 13.35
C VAL A 128 5.54 -6.56 12.90
N MET A 129 5.54 -6.93 11.61
CA MET A 129 4.67 -7.98 11.08
C MET A 129 5.47 -9.23 10.77
N ALA A 130 5.08 -10.34 11.39
CA ALA A 130 5.64 -11.66 11.13
C ALA A 130 5.21 -12.16 9.74
N ALA A 131 6.16 -12.69 8.97
CA ALA A 131 5.96 -13.19 7.63
C ALA A 131 5.14 -14.49 7.57
N TYR A 132 4.67 -14.83 6.37
CA TYR A 132 3.96 -16.10 6.12
C TYR A 132 4.86 -17.33 6.20
N ASN A 133 6.07 -17.21 5.66
CA ASN A 133 6.99 -18.31 5.47
C ASN A 133 7.54 -18.85 6.81
N SER A 134 8.07 -20.06 6.73
CA SER A 134 8.93 -20.60 7.77
C SER A 134 10.39 -20.21 7.51
N VAL A 135 11.19 -20.19 8.57
CA VAL A 135 12.64 -20.08 8.53
C VAL A 135 13.22 -21.21 9.36
N ASN A 136 14.10 -22.01 8.78
CA ASN A 136 14.78 -23.12 9.44
C ASN A 136 13.84 -24.06 10.24
N GLY A 137 12.63 -24.29 9.72
CA GLY A 137 11.65 -25.24 10.26
C GLY A 137 10.57 -24.66 11.17
N ALA A 138 10.60 -23.36 11.49
CA ALA A 138 9.54 -22.71 12.26
C ALA A 138 8.89 -21.58 11.45
N THR A 139 7.55 -21.52 11.42
CA THR A 139 6.84 -20.40 10.81
C THR A 139 7.10 -19.12 11.60
N MET A 140 7.19 -17.99 10.90
CA MET A 140 7.61 -16.73 11.54
C MET A 140 6.65 -16.24 12.62
N THR A 141 5.37 -16.59 12.56
CA THR A 141 4.42 -16.32 13.66
C THR A 141 4.65 -17.13 14.94
N GLU A 142 5.51 -18.15 14.87
CA GLU A 142 5.81 -19.09 15.97
C GLU A 142 7.32 -19.20 16.26
N HIS A 143 8.14 -18.38 15.58
CA HIS A 143 9.60 -18.48 15.63
C HIS A 143 10.18 -17.75 16.87
N GLY A 144 10.00 -18.37 18.04
CA GLY A 144 10.43 -17.79 19.33
C GLY A 144 11.86 -17.24 19.35
N PRO A 145 12.90 -17.97 18.87
CA PRO A 145 14.29 -17.46 18.89
C PRO A 145 14.44 -16.13 18.14
N LEU A 146 13.98 -16.01 16.89
CA LEU A 146 14.11 -14.76 16.12
C LEU A 146 13.25 -13.63 16.69
N GLN A 147 12.06 -13.93 17.26
CA GLN A 147 11.27 -12.91 17.94
C GLN A 147 11.89 -12.47 19.25
N LYS A 148 12.63 -13.37 19.92
CA LYS A 148 13.42 -13.03 21.12
C LYS A 148 14.59 -12.14 20.78
N ASP A 149 15.36 -12.42 19.71
CA ASP A 149 16.45 -11.56 19.24
C ASP A 149 15.93 -10.13 18.96
N LEU A 150 14.81 -10.01 18.29
CA LEU A 150 14.14 -8.72 18.01
C LEU A 150 13.89 -7.92 19.31
N ARG A 151 13.44 -8.58 20.39
CA ARG A 151 13.12 -7.93 21.67
C ARG A 151 14.34 -7.75 22.56
N ASP A 152 15.09 -8.83 22.80
CA ASP A 152 16.15 -8.86 23.82
C ASP A 152 17.46 -8.24 23.31
N GLU A 153 17.84 -8.52 22.04
CA GLU A 153 19.10 -7.98 21.51
C GLU A 153 18.92 -6.56 20.94
N TRP A 154 17.78 -6.26 20.29
CA TRP A 154 17.59 -4.96 19.63
C TRP A 154 16.73 -4.00 20.44
N GLY A 155 16.09 -4.48 21.51
CA GLY A 155 15.27 -3.65 22.40
C GLY A 155 13.93 -3.23 21.83
N PHE A 156 13.33 -4.06 20.97
CA PHE A 156 11.98 -3.79 20.43
C PHE A 156 10.91 -3.91 21.51
N ASP A 157 10.21 -2.85 21.77
CA ASP A 157 9.15 -2.75 22.78
C ASP A 157 7.72 -2.70 22.22
N GLY A 158 7.60 -2.72 20.88
CA GLY A 158 6.33 -2.68 20.18
C GLY A 158 5.60 -4.02 20.11
N PHE A 159 4.46 -4.04 19.40
CA PHE A 159 3.68 -5.25 19.15
C PHE A 159 4.18 -6.01 17.91
N ILE A 160 4.03 -7.33 17.93
CA ILE A 160 4.23 -8.21 16.78
C ILE A 160 2.87 -8.69 16.30
N VAL A 161 2.54 -8.41 15.05
CA VAL A 161 1.30 -8.86 14.41
C VAL A 161 1.60 -9.90 13.34
N SER A 162 0.71 -10.86 13.14
CA SER A 162 0.81 -11.78 11.99
C SER A 162 0.46 -11.08 10.69
N ASP A 163 0.98 -11.53 9.56
CA ASP A 163 0.30 -11.31 8.29
C ASP A 163 -1.07 -12.03 8.27
N TRP A 164 -1.94 -11.71 7.30
CA TRP A 164 -3.31 -12.19 7.27
C TRP A 164 -3.37 -13.71 7.14
N THR A 165 -3.97 -14.39 8.16
CA THR A 165 -4.06 -15.85 8.27
C THR A 165 -2.71 -16.59 8.39
N ALA A 166 -1.61 -15.89 8.65
CA ALA A 166 -0.31 -16.52 8.79
C ALA A 166 -0.16 -17.34 10.08
N THR A 167 -0.96 -17.06 11.11
CA THR A 167 -0.93 -17.80 12.39
C THR A 167 -1.58 -19.16 12.23
N ARG A 168 -0.85 -20.22 12.59
CA ARG A 168 -1.28 -21.62 12.39
C ARG A 168 -1.74 -22.30 13.67
N HIS A 169 -1.06 -22.03 14.77
CA HIS A 169 -1.33 -22.70 16.05
C HIS A 169 -1.47 -21.66 17.17
N THR A 170 -2.38 -21.92 18.09
CA THR A 170 -2.66 -21.02 19.21
C THR A 170 -1.47 -20.94 20.19
N GLU A 171 -1.08 -22.07 20.77
CA GLU A 171 -0.07 -22.11 21.82
C GLU A 171 1.33 -21.74 21.30
N ARG A 172 1.72 -22.28 20.14
CA ARG A 172 3.04 -22.02 19.56
C ARG A 172 3.22 -20.55 19.22
N ALA A 173 2.17 -19.92 18.67
CA ALA A 173 2.23 -18.50 18.33
C ALA A 173 2.29 -17.64 19.61
N ALA A 174 1.49 -17.95 20.61
CA ALA A 174 1.49 -17.24 21.90
C ALA A 174 2.85 -17.37 22.61
N LEU A 175 3.40 -18.57 22.70
CA LEU A 175 4.71 -18.83 23.32
C LEU A 175 5.86 -18.35 22.46
N GLY A 176 5.69 -18.25 21.13
CA GLY A 176 6.65 -17.70 20.18
C GLY A 176 6.78 -16.18 20.25
N GLY A 177 5.87 -15.48 20.94
CA GLY A 177 5.95 -14.02 21.15
C GLY A 177 5.09 -13.19 20.19
N LEU A 178 4.17 -13.81 19.44
CA LEU A 178 3.17 -13.10 18.63
C LEU A 178 2.17 -12.40 19.55
N ASP A 179 1.87 -11.12 19.32
CA ASP A 179 0.93 -10.36 20.14
C ASP A 179 -0.47 -10.29 19.54
N VAL A 180 -0.58 -10.21 18.20
CA VAL A 180 -1.84 -10.06 17.48
C VAL A 180 -1.89 -11.00 16.29
N ALA A 181 -2.90 -11.86 16.26
CA ALA A 181 -3.19 -12.71 15.11
C ALA A 181 -4.28 -12.08 14.23
N MET A 182 -4.03 -11.88 12.95
CA MET A 182 -4.94 -11.25 12.00
C MET A 182 -5.42 -12.23 10.93
N PRO A 183 -6.63 -12.03 10.35
CA PRO A 183 -7.67 -11.08 10.77
C PRO A 183 -8.60 -11.65 11.84
N GLY A 184 -9.04 -10.81 12.76
CA GLY A 184 -10.13 -11.21 13.64
C GLY A 184 -11.49 -11.21 12.92
N PRO A 185 -12.50 -11.98 13.34
CA PRO A 185 -12.49 -12.93 14.46
C PRO A 185 -11.99 -14.35 14.09
N ILE A 186 -11.66 -14.63 12.81
CA ILE A 186 -11.21 -15.93 12.31
C ILE A 186 -9.68 -16.09 12.53
N THR A 187 -9.29 -16.28 13.77
CA THR A 187 -7.88 -16.33 14.15
C THR A 187 -7.69 -17.42 15.22
N PRO A 188 -6.52 -18.07 15.31
CA PRO A 188 -6.19 -18.98 16.40
C PRO A 188 -6.20 -18.35 17.79
N PHE A 189 -6.19 -17.01 17.90
CA PHE A 189 -6.37 -16.32 19.18
C PHE A 189 -7.86 -16.07 19.44
N GLY A 190 -8.22 -15.74 20.69
CA GLY A 190 -9.61 -15.60 21.11
C GLY A 190 -10.04 -16.74 22.03
N PRO A 191 -11.18 -17.44 21.80
CA PRO A 191 -11.65 -18.51 22.66
C PRO A 191 -10.64 -19.64 22.89
N ASP A 192 -9.93 -20.04 21.85
CA ASP A 192 -8.93 -21.11 21.92
C ASP A 192 -7.72 -20.70 22.77
N LEU A 193 -7.26 -19.46 22.66
CA LEU A 193 -6.19 -18.93 23.52
C LEU A 193 -6.65 -18.85 24.99
N ALA A 194 -7.87 -18.36 25.23
CA ALA A 194 -8.42 -18.29 26.57
C ALA A 194 -8.57 -19.70 27.19
N GLN A 195 -8.92 -20.71 26.38
CA GLN A 195 -8.98 -22.10 26.84
C GLN A 195 -7.58 -22.65 27.12
N ALA A 196 -6.59 -22.35 26.27
CA ALA A 196 -5.20 -22.77 26.48
C ALA A 196 -4.61 -22.20 27.78
N VAL A 197 -4.99 -20.98 28.16
CA VAL A 197 -4.61 -20.39 29.47
C VAL A 197 -5.27 -21.14 30.62
N ARG A 198 -6.59 -21.37 30.55
CA ARG A 198 -7.33 -22.13 31.61
C ARG A 198 -6.78 -23.55 31.82
N ASP A 199 -6.32 -24.17 30.74
CA ASP A 199 -5.72 -25.51 30.78
C ASP A 199 -4.25 -25.52 31.21
N GLY A 200 -3.65 -24.35 31.46
CA GLY A 200 -2.22 -24.21 31.83
C GLY A 200 -1.23 -24.47 30.68
N ARG A 201 -1.70 -24.51 29.42
CA ARG A 201 -0.87 -24.71 28.22
C ARG A 201 -0.18 -23.42 27.76
N VAL A 202 -0.75 -22.28 28.10
CA VAL A 202 -0.16 -20.94 27.89
C VAL A 202 -0.19 -20.22 29.24
N PRO A 203 0.94 -19.71 29.74
CA PRO A 203 0.97 -18.88 30.95
C PRO A 203 0.14 -17.59 30.78
N GLU A 204 -0.61 -17.19 31.81
CA GLU A 204 -1.37 -15.94 31.79
C GLU A 204 -0.49 -14.73 31.56
N GLU A 205 0.71 -14.73 32.12
CA GLU A 205 1.73 -13.67 31.96
C GLU A 205 2.12 -13.44 30.49
N ALA A 206 2.04 -14.48 29.62
CA ALA A 206 2.27 -14.33 28.21
C ALA A 206 1.15 -13.48 27.56
N VAL A 207 -0.09 -13.72 27.94
CA VAL A 207 -1.24 -12.93 27.45
C VAL A 207 -1.20 -11.52 28.01
N ASP A 208 -0.87 -11.33 29.28
CA ASP A 208 -0.65 -10.01 29.91
C ASP A 208 0.40 -9.18 29.17
N ALA A 209 1.49 -9.84 28.77
CA ALA A 209 2.53 -9.19 27.97
C ALA A 209 2.03 -8.75 26.58
N MET A 210 1.21 -9.56 25.91
CA MET A 210 0.56 -9.20 24.62
C MET A 210 -0.38 -7.99 24.83
N VAL A 211 -1.26 -8.05 25.80
CA VAL A 211 -2.21 -6.97 26.13
C VAL A 211 -1.46 -5.68 26.44
N ARG A 212 -0.40 -5.73 27.26
CA ARG A 212 0.44 -4.58 27.57
C ARG A 212 0.99 -3.90 26.33
N ARG A 213 1.46 -4.66 25.33
CA ARG A 213 2.01 -4.09 24.08
C ARG A 213 0.94 -3.47 23.20
N VAL A 214 -0.25 -4.07 23.17
CA VAL A 214 -1.41 -3.49 22.45
C VAL A 214 -1.88 -2.21 23.15
N LEU A 215 -1.93 -2.19 24.49
CA LEU A 215 -2.27 -0.98 25.26
C LEU A 215 -1.20 0.11 25.09
N LEU A 216 0.10 -0.28 25.03
CA LEU A 216 1.18 0.67 24.73
C LEU A 216 1.01 1.30 23.35
N LEU A 217 0.61 0.51 22.34
CA LEU A 217 0.26 1.05 21.02
C LEU A 217 -0.89 2.05 21.12
N ALA A 218 -1.98 1.68 21.83
CA ALA A 218 -3.15 2.54 22.01
C ALA A 218 -2.79 3.86 22.69
N ALA A 219 -1.92 3.81 23.72
CA ALA A 219 -1.40 5.00 24.38
C ALA A 219 -0.56 5.86 23.41
N ARG A 220 0.39 5.26 22.67
CA ARG A 220 1.26 5.97 21.72
C ARG A 220 0.50 6.71 20.64
N VAL A 221 -0.57 6.13 20.12
CA VAL A 221 -1.40 6.76 19.09
C VAL A 221 -2.51 7.67 19.65
N GLY A 222 -2.61 7.80 20.98
CA GLY A 222 -3.50 8.73 21.66
C GLY A 222 -4.97 8.31 21.70
N ILE A 223 -5.26 7.00 21.71
CA ILE A 223 -6.64 6.46 21.80
C ILE A 223 -6.91 5.78 23.15
N LEU A 224 -5.94 5.79 24.06
CA LEU A 224 -6.10 5.28 25.41
C LEU A 224 -6.31 6.44 26.40
N ASP A 225 -7.47 6.48 27.02
CA ASP A 225 -7.83 7.52 27.97
C ASP A 225 -6.85 7.57 29.16
N GLY A 226 -6.50 8.79 29.59
CA GLY A 226 -5.60 9.02 30.71
C GLY A 226 -4.11 8.95 30.39
N PHE A 227 -3.76 8.77 29.12
CA PHE A 227 -2.36 8.76 28.67
C PHE A 227 -2.13 9.82 27.59
N GLU A 228 -1.00 10.51 27.69
CA GLU A 228 -0.57 11.45 26.65
C GLU A 228 -0.06 10.65 25.44
N PRO A 229 -0.39 11.08 24.20
CA PRO A 229 0.13 10.45 23.00
C PRO A 229 1.65 10.62 22.89
N ALA A 230 2.30 9.72 22.19
CA ALA A 230 3.75 9.80 21.96
C ALA A 230 4.16 11.08 21.20
N VAL A 231 3.24 11.67 20.44
CA VAL A 231 3.43 12.91 19.69
C VAL A 231 2.37 13.91 20.13
N ALA A 232 2.75 14.84 21.00
CA ALA A 232 1.85 15.88 21.52
C ALA A 232 1.60 17.00 20.48
N THR A 233 2.61 17.33 19.66
CA THR A 233 2.51 18.37 18.62
C THR A 233 2.85 17.78 17.25
N LEU A 234 1.90 17.90 16.34
CA LEU A 234 2.09 17.39 14.98
C LEU A 234 2.99 18.32 14.16
N PRO A 235 3.79 17.78 13.25
CA PRO A 235 4.55 18.59 12.30
C PRO A 235 3.63 19.39 11.37
N GLU A 236 4.19 20.45 10.80
CA GLU A 236 3.50 21.26 9.78
C GLU A 236 3.08 20.41 8.58
N PRO A 237 1.92 20.70 7.98
CA PRO A 237 1.42 19.96 6.82
C PRO A 237 2.35 20.07 5.62
N ILE A 238 2.49 18.95 4.90
CA ILE A 238 3.32 18.85 3.70
C ILE A 238 2.42 18.91 2.45
N ALA A 239 2.86 19.68 1.44
CA ALA A 239 2.25 19.68 0.11
C ALA A 239 2.64 18.41 -0.65
N GLY A 240 1.71 17.45 -0.73
CA GLY A 240 1.98 16.11 -1.21
C GLY A 240 2.43 16.05 -2.67
N ASP A 241 1.84 16.87 -3.55
CA ASP A 241 2.17 16.87 -4.98
C ASP A 241 3.61 17.35 -5.22
N GLY A 242 4.06 18.38 -4.47
CA GLY A 242 5.43 18.88 -4.55
C GLY A 242 6.45 17.83 -4.12
N LEU A 243 6.20 17.16 -2.98
CA LEU A 243 7.08 16.11 -2.48
C LEU A 243 7.09 14.89 -3.42
N ALA A 244 5.94 14.48 -3.96
CA ALA A 244 5.88 13.38 -4.92
C ALA A 244 6.70 13.69 -6.19
N CYS A 245 6.63 14.93 -6.68
CA CYS A 245 7.41 15.40 -7.81
C CYS A 245 8.91 15.41 -7.51
N GLU A 246 9.31 15.87 -6.32
CA GLU A 246 10.71 15.87 -5.87
C GLU A 246 11.27 14.46 -5.81
N VAL A 247 10.56 13.53 -5.13
CA VAL A 247 10.98 12.11 -5.06
C VAL A 247 11.10 11.51 -6.45
N ALA A 248 10.12 11.73 -7.32
CA ALA A 248 10.17 11.23 -8.69
C ALA A 248 11.38 11.76 -9.45
N ALA A 249 11.64 13.07 -9.40
CA ALA A 249 12.77 13.69 -10.10
C ALA A 249 14.12 13.16 -9.57
N ARG A 250 14.27 13.03 -8.25
CA ARG A 250 15.51 12.58 -7.62
C ARG A 250 15.75 11.07 -7.75
N SER A 251 14.74 10.29 -8.10
CA SER A 251 14.86 8.84 -8.27
C SER A 251 15.42 8.39 -9.61
N PHE A 252 15.54 9.30 -10.57
CA PHE A 252 16.09 8.96 -11.89
C PHE A 252 17.59 8.69 -11.81
N VAL A 253 17.99 7.54 -12.36
CA VAL A 253 19.39 7.11 -12.46
C VAL A 253 19.78 7.00 -13.94
N LEU A 254 20.80 7.75 -14.33
CA LEU A 254 21.36 7.67 -15.69
C LEU A 254 22.29 6.47 -15.79
N LEU A 255 21.86 5.42 -16.47
CA LEU A 255 22.61 4.16 -16.59
C LEU A 255 23.68 4.16 -17.68
N LEU A 256 23.55 5.03 -18.69
CA LEU A 256 24.45 5.11 -19.84
C LEU A 256 25.02 6.51 -19.96
N HIS A 257 26.13 6.63 -20.71
CA HIS A 257 26.73 7.92 -20.97
C HIS A 257 25.75 8.87 -21.67
N ASN A 258 25.69 10.13 -21.21
CA ASN A 258 24.98 11.20 -21.88
C ASN A 258 25.77 11.66 -23.12
N ARG A 259 25.64 10.88 -24.22
CA ARG A 259 26.35 11.18 -25.48
C ARG A 259 25.80 12.46 -26.07
N ALA A 260 26.73 13.32 -26.57
CA ALA A 260 26.41 14.61 -27.17
C ALA A 260 25.66 15.58 -26.24
N ASP A 261 25.81 15.42 -24.91
CA ASP A 261 25.15 16.26 -23.91
C ASP A 261 23.64 16.44 -24.12
N LEU A 262 22.98 15.35 -24.52
CA LEU A 262 21.55 15.33 -24.84
C LEU A 262 20.68 15.67 -23.62
N LEU A 263 21.07 15.23 -22.43
CA LEU A 263 20.36 15.45 -21.19
C LEU A 263 21.07 16.51 -20.32
N PRO A 264 20.32 17.38 -19.61
CA PRO A 264 18.85 17.46 -19.62
C PRO A 264 18.32 18.00 -20.94
N LEU A 265 17.11 17.56 -21.33
CA LEU A 265 16.43 18.08 -22.50
C LEU A 265 16.05 19.54 -22.27
N ASP A 266 16.43 20.41 -23.21
CA ASP A 266 16.02 21.80 -23.24
C ASP A 266 14.72 21.93 -24.03
N ALA A 267 13.62 22.22 -23.35
CA ALA A 267 12.29 22.33 -23.97
C ALA A 267 12.23 23.47 -25.05
N THR A 268 13.14 24.44 -24.99
CA THR A 268 13.19 25.51 -25.99
C THR A 268 13.90 25.07 -27.26
N LYS A 269 14.76 24.07 -27.21
CA LYS A 269 15.55 23.53 -28.31
C LYS A 269 15.02 22.21 -28.87
N ALA A 270 14.30 21.45 -28.06
CA ALA A 270 13.74 20.17 -28.47
C ALA A 270 12.53 20.42 -29.40
N ALA A 271 12.75 20.26 -30.70
CA ALA A 271 11.71 20.49 -31.72
C ALA A 271 10.58 19.46 -31.67
N LYS A 272 10.92 18.18 -31.39
CA LYS A 272 9.95 17.07 -31.35
C LYS A 272 10.36 16.03 -30.34
N VAL A 273 9.36 15.48 -29.60
CA VAL A 273 9.54 14.38 -28.67
C VAL A 273 8.62 13.24 -29.08
N ALA A 274 9.18 12.05 -29.33
CA ALA A 274 8.42 10.84 -29.56
C ALA A 274 8.35 9.97 -28.31
N VAL A 275 7.14 9.63 -27.90
CA VAL A 275 6.87 8.79 -26.72
C VAL A 275 6.28 7.48 -27.17
N LEU A 276 6.90 6.36 -26.77
CA LEU A 276 6.50 5.01 -27.16
C LEU A 276 6.17 4.18 -25.92
N GLY A 277 5.13 3.37 -26.03
CA GLY A 277 4.77 2.38 -25.01
C GLY A 277 3.50 2.72 -24.21
N GLY A 278 2.73 1.68 -23.92
CA GLY A 278 1.44 1.80 -23.20
C GLY A 278 1.57 2.44 -21.82
N ALA A 279 2.63 2.13 -21.06
CA ALA A 279 2.84 2.66 -19.72
C ALA A 279 3.10 4.18 -19.69
N ALA A 280 3.51 4.76 -20.79
CA ALA A 280 3.70 6.21 -20.89
C ALA A 280 2.37 6.98 -20.84
N LYS A 281 1.28 6.37 -21.34
CA LYS A 281 -0.08 6.92 -21.34
C LYS A 281 -0.90 6.41 -20.16
N ASP A 282 -0.89 5.11 -19.97
CA ASP A 282 -1.62 4.42 -18.90
C ASP A 282 -0.63 4.10 -17.78
N ALA A 283 -0.29 5.11 -16.97
CA ALA A 283 0.74 5.00 -15.94
C ALA A 283 0.41 3.89 -14.93
N ARG A 284 1.36 3.00 -14.72
CA ARG A 284 1.28 1.98 -13.68
C ARG A 284 1.82 2.55 -12.37
N ILE A 285 0.90 2.96 -11.50
CA ILE A 285 1.23 3.65 -10.24
C ILE A 285 1.49 2.69 -9.08
N LEU A 286 1.21 1.38 -9.25
CA LEU A 286 1.48 0.34 -8.26
C LEU A 286 1.36 -1.07 -8.86
N GLY A 287 1.79 -2.06 -8.11
CA GLY A 287 1.80 -3.47 -8.54
C GLY A 287 0.54 -4.27 -8.20
N GLY A 288 -0.43 -3.68 -7.48
CA GLY A 288 -1.67 -4.38 -7.11
C GLY A 288 -1.64 -4.98 -5.69
N GLY A 289 -2.52 -5.96 -5.43
CA GLY A 289 -2.62 -6.64 -4.15
C GLY A 289 -3.07 -5.75 -3.00
N SER A 290 -2.65 -6.09 -1.78
CA SER A 290 -3.02 -5.36 -0.56
C SER A 290 -2.48 -3.93 -0.49
N ALA A 291 -1.49 -3.58 -1.32
CA ALA A 291 -0.92 -2.24 -1.41
C ALA A 291 -1.70 -1.29 -2.34
N VAL A 292 -2.82 -1.74 -2.92
CA VAL A 292 -3.64 -0.92 -3.84
C VAL A 292 -4.12 0.37 -3.18
N VAL A 293 -3.90 1.48 -3.87
CA VAL A 293 -4.43 2.79 -3.52
C VAL A 293 -5.18 3.40 -4.71
N PHE A 294 -6.18 4.23 -4.41
CA PHE A 294 -7.00 4.89 -5.41
C PHE A 294 -6.78 6.40 -5.33
N PRO A 295 -5.78 6.96 -6.04
CA PRO A 295 -5.54 8.39 -6.03
C PRO A 295 -6.66 9.14 -6.76
N ALA A 296 -6.88 10.39 -6.38
CA ALA A 296 -7.87 11.25 -7.03
C ALA A 296 -7.46 11.61 -8.46
N GLU A 297 -6.17 11.73 -8.71
CA GLU A 297 -5.59 12.09 -10.01
C GLU A 297 -4.33 11.25 -10.27
N VAL A 298 -4.11 10.93 -11.53
CA VAL A 298 -2.89 10.28 -12.04
C VAL A 298 -2.38 11.09 -13.20
N ILE A 299 -1.15 11.59 -13.10
CA ILE A 299 -0.45 12.28 -14.18
C ILE A 299 0.48 11.25 -14.83
N SER A 300 0.22 10.93 -16.11
CA SER A 300 1.07 10.00 -16.85
C SER A 300 2.37 10.67 -17.32
N PRO A 301 3.42 9.89 -17.62
CA PRO A 301 4.63 10.43 -18.29
C PRO A 301 4.30 11.22 -19.56
N LEU A 302 3.33 10.77 -20.35
CA LEU A 302 2.88 11.46 -21.56
C LEU A 302 2.24 12.81 -21.23
N ASP A 303 1.43 12.90 -20.18
CA ASP A 303 0.83 14.16 -19.74
C ASP A 303 1.89 15.15 -19.27
N GLY A 304 2.87 14.68 -18.50
CA GLY A 304 4.00 15.51 -18.03
C GLY A 304 4.84 16.02 -19.20
N LEU A 305 5.18 15.17 -20.17
CA LEU A 305 5.95 15.58 -21.35
C LEU A 305 5.19 16.58 -22.21
N ARG A 306 3.86 16.40 -22.38
CA ARG A 306 3.02 17.35 -23.14
C ARG A 306 2.87 18.71 -22.45
N GLN A 307 3.06 18.77 -21.14
CA GLN A 307 3.10 20.04 -20.43
C GLN A 307 4.44 20.77 -20.62
N ALA A 308 5.53 20.01 -20.75
CA ALA A 308 6.88 20.56 -20.85
C ALA A 308 7.31 20.88 -22.29
N PHE A 309 6.84 20.13 -23.27
CA PHE A 309 7.28 20.24 -24.67
C PHE A 309 6.13 20.58 -25.63
N PRO A 310 6.37 21.43 -26.64
CA PRO A 310 5.31 21.92 -27.55
C PRO A 310 4.84 20.84 -28.54
N ASP A 311 5.71 19.94 -28.99
CA ASP A 311 5.40 18.91 -29.98
C ASP A 311 5.75 17.50 -29.45
N VAL A 312 4.75 16.80 -28.94
CA VAL A 312 4.88 15.44 -28.39
C VAL A 312 3.97 14.49 -29.15
N THR A 313 4.57 13.55 -29.86
CA THR A 313 3.87 12.44 -30.51
C THR A 313 3.84 11.21 -29.61
N TYR A 314 2.80 10.41 -29.71
CA TYR A 314 2.65 9.17 -28.93
C TYR A 314 2.20 8.03 -29.82
N GLU A 315 2.89 6.88 -29.65
CA GLU A 315 2.49 5.61 -30.24
C GLU A 315 2.54 4.48 -29.21
N LEU A 316 1.57 3.57 -29.27
CA LEU A 316 1.46 2.46 -28.33
C LEU A 316 2.65 1.49 -28.43
N GLY A 317 3.12 1.23 -29.64
CA GLY A 317 4.10 0.17 -29.89
C GLY A 317 3.56 -1.21 -29.51
N ALA A 318 4.34 -2.01 -28.80
CA ALA A 318 3.88 -3.28 -28.24
C ALA A 318 2.96 -3.03 -27.03
N ASP A 319 1.79 -3.69 -27.01
CA ASP A 319 0.86 -3.60 -25.90
C ASP A 319 1.20 -4.62 -24.80
N PRO A 320 1.70 -4.22 -23.64
CA PRO A 320 2.07 -5.14 -22.56
C PRO A 320 0.89 -5.54 -21.69
N ARG A 321 -0.33 -5.08 -21.98
CA ARG A 321 -1.49 -5.35 -21.14
C ARG A 321 -1.96 -6.78 -21.30
N HIS A 322 -2.16 -7.48 -20.18
CA HIS A 322 -2.77 -8.79 -20.13
C HIS A 322 -4.28 -8.72 -19.89
N ALA A 323 -4.76 -7.60 -19.34
CA ALA A 323 -6.16 -7.33 -19.07
C ALA A 323 -6.82 -6.56 -20.22
N ALA A 324 -8.13 -6.68 -20.39
CA ALA A 324 -8.88 -5.83 -21.31
C ALA A 324 -8.62 -4.35 -21.01
N ALA A 325 -8.55 -3.52 -22.04
CA ALA A 325 -8.40 -2.10 -21.85
C ALA A 325 -9.54 -1.59 -20.95
N SER A 326 -9.19 -1.02 -19.79
CA SER A 326 -10.19 -0.39 -18.95
C SER A 326 -10.88 0.69 -19.77
N VAL A 327 -12.21 0.68 -19.81
CA VAL A 327 -12.98 1.77 -20.41
C VAL A 327 -12.61 3.05 -19.65
N GLY A 328 -11.83 3.90 -20.30
CA GLY A 328 -11.18 5.05 -19.69
C GLY A 328 -12.18 5.92 -18.95
N ARG A 329 -11.83 6.35 -17.76
CA ARG A 329 -12.51 7.40 -17.04
C ARG A 329 -12.38 8.72 -17.81
N GLN A 330 -13.18 8.93 -18.85
CA GLN A 330 -13.46 10.28 -19.29
C GLN A 330 -14.49 10.90 -18.34
N ARG A 331 -14.08 11.25 -17.14
CA ARG A 331 -14.80 12.22 -16.31
C ARG A 331 -14.03 13.52 -16.27
N ARG A 332 -14.38 14.43 -17.13
CA ARG A 332 -14.30 15.85 -16.81
C ARG A 332 -15.52 16.18 -15.96
N SER A 333 -15.34 16.16 -14.64
CA SER A 333 -16.37 16.63 -13.71
C SER A 333 -16.67 18.11 -14.00
N PRO A 334 -17.93 18.57 -13.91
CA PRO A 334 -18.25 20.01 -13.95
C PRO A 334 -17.47 20.82 -12.91
N LEU A 335 -17.02 20.19 -11.81
CA LEU A 335 -16.18 20.80 -10.78
C LEU A 335 -14.76 21.13 -11.26
N ASP A 336 -14.22 20.42 -12.27
CA ASP A 336 -12.88 20.69 -12.83
C ASP A 336 -12.86 21.98 -13.68
N ARG A 337 -13.98 22.35 -14.30
CA ARG A 337 -14.12 23.65 -14.97
C ARG A 337 -14.15 24.83 -13.99
N ALA A 338 -14.78 24.66 -12.85
CA ALA A 338 -14.86 25.70 -11.83
C ALA A 338 -13.53 25.94 -11.11
N ARG A 339 -12.71 24.89 -10.93
CA ARG A 339 -11.35 25.04 -10.36
C ARG A 339 -10.36 25.75 -11.28
N ARG A 340 -10.36 25.47 -12.58
CA ARG A 340 -9.47 26.17 -13.55
C ARG A 340 -9.80 27.68 -13.71
N GLN A 341 -11.05 28.06 -13.47
CA GLN A 341 -11.43 29.49 -13.47
C GLN A 341 -11.00 30.21 -12.18
N ARG A 342 -10.86 29.51 -11.04
CA ARG A 342 -10.39 30.12 -9.77
C ARG A 342 -8.87 30.32 -9.70
N CYS A 343 -8.09 29.54 -10.45
CA CYS A 343 -6.63 29.71 -10.49
C CYS A 343 -6.13 30.84 -11.42
N ARG A 344 -7.03 31.51 -12.15
CA ARG A 344 -6.69 32.66 -13.02
C ARG A 344 -7.06 34.03 -12.45
N GLY A 345 -7.63 34.11 -11.26
CA GLY A 345 -7.97 35.36 -10.59
C GLY A 345 -7.22 35.47 -9.26
N GLY A 346 -6.11 36.15 -9.28
CA GLY A 346 -5.39 36.50 -8.08
C GLY A 346 -6.07 37.59 -7.27
N ASP A 347 -5.74 37.60 -6.01
CA ASP A 347 -5.89 38.66 -5.01
C ASP A 347 -7.28 39.28 -4.72
N ARG A 348 -7.77 38.99 -3.53
CA ARG A 348 -8.03 39.95 -2.45
C ARG A 348 -8.79 39.35 -1.29
N ALA A 349 -8.24 39.64 -0.14
CA ALA A 349 -8.69 39.51 1.24
C ALA A 349 -10.20 39.57 1.52
N ALA A 350 -10.66 38.76 2.47
CA ALA A 350 -11.26 39.24 3.69
C ALA A 350 -11.86 38.07 4.49
N GLY A 351 -11.59 38.09 5.76
CA GLY A 351 -12.00 37.14 6.77
C GLY A 351 -13.50 37.11 7.03
N ALA A 352 -13.95 35.98 7.47
CA ALA A 352 -15.15 35.83 8.25
C ALA A 352 -15.07 34.60 9.15
N ARG A 353 -15.38 34.85 10.35
CA ARG A 353 -15.45 34.19 11.64
C ARG A 353 -15.93 32.74 11.60
N ARG A 354 -15.32 31.96 12.48
CA ARG A 354 -15.80 30.69 13.02
C ARG A 354 -17.04 30.90 13.86
N ASP A 355 -17.95 29.92 13.82
CA ASP A 355 -18.87 29.66 14.91
C ASP A 355 -18.93 28.13 15.16
N PRO A 356 -19.12 27.70 16.43
CA PRO A 356 -18.78 26.38 16.89
C PRO A 356 -20.00 25.45 17.03
N LEU A 357 -19.71 24.15 16.92
CA LEU A 357 -20.33 23.01 17.61
C LEU A 357 -21.84 23.05 17.90
N ASP A 358 -22.60 22.27 17.15
CA ASP A 358 -23.82 21.68 17.72
C ASP A 358 -23.67 20.14 17.77
N ARG A 359 -23.53 19.65 19.02
CA ARG A 359 -23.62 18.25 19.38
C ARG A 359 -25.08 17.94 19.68
N ARG A 360 -25.79 17.28 18.76
CA ARG A 360 -26.96 16.48 19.12
C ARG A 360 -27.11 15.27 18.23
N GLY A 361 -27.17 14.13 18.89
CA GLY A 361 -27.44 12.78 18.56
C GLY A 361 -28.22 12.50 17.28
N ALA A 362 -27.55 11.79 16.38
CA ALA A 362 -28.22 10.97 15.38
C ALA A 362 -27.86 9.51 15.65
N ALA A 363 -28.86 8.77 16.11
CA ALA A 363 -28.78 7.33 16.27
C ALA A 363 -28.38 6.69 14.94
N ARG A 364 -27.24 6.00 14.92
CA ARG A 364 -26.80 5.21 13.78
C ARG A 364 -27.78 4.03 13.60
N ARG A 365 -28.63 4.11 12.60
CA ARG A 365 -29.33 2.93 12.08
C ARG A 365 -28.29 2.00 11.48
N ARG A 366 -28.28 0.74 11.94
CA ARG A 366 -27.54 -0.33 11.28
C ARG A 366 -28.08 -0.45 9.85
N PRO A 367 -27.22 -0.60 8.82
CA PRO A 367 -27.71 -0.94 7.49
C PRO A 367 -28.27 -2.35 7.53
N GLU A 368 -29.49 -2.51 7.09
CA GLU A 368 -30.08 -3.82 6.83
C GLU A 368 -29.26 -4.52 5.75
N ALA A 369 -28.98 -5.81 5.98
CA ALA A 369 -28.35 -6.69 5.00
C ALA A 369 -29.27 -6.77 3.77
N GLY A 370 -28.84 -6.19 2.65
CA GLY A 370 -29.60 -6.29 1.39
C GLY A 370 -29.52 -5.10 0.43
N ALA A 371 -28.79 -4.04 0.72
CA ALA A 371 -28.63 -2.94 -0.24
C ALA A 371 -27.58 -3.31 -1.31
N VAL A 372 -28.03 -3.79 -2.47
CA VAL A 372 -27.23 -3.92 -3.69
C VAL A 372 -26.96 -2.51 -4.24
N GLY A 373 -25.80 -1.95 -3.93
CA GLY A 373 -25.33 -0.70 -4.50
C GLY A 373 -24.86 -0.90 -5.94
N GLY A 374 -25.75 -0.75 -6.92
CA GLY A 374 -25.38 -0.80 -8.34
C GLY A 374 -24.72 0.49 -8.81
N ASP A 375 -23.45 0.49 -9.18
CA ASP A 375 -22.78 1.62 -9.87
C ASP A 375 -23.17 1.57 -11.37
N ARG A 376 -24.10 2.45 -11.79
CA ARG A 376 -24.52 2.57 -13.19
C ARG A 376 -23.58 3.53 -13.91
N ARG A 377 -22.90 3.06 -14.96
CA ARG A 377 -22.01 3.88 -15.80
C ARG A 377 -22.51 3.90 -17.23
N HIS A 378 -22.45 5.08 -17.84
CA HIS A 378 -22.73 5.25 -19.25
C HIS A 378 -21.43 5.24 -20.04
N VAL A 379 -21.34 4.34 -21.00
CA VAL A 379 -20.23 4.23 -21.94
C VAL A 379 -20.75 4.56 -23.33
N HIS A 380 -20.01 5.40 -24.06
CA HIS A 380 -20.29 5.70 -25.45
C HIS A 380 -19.30 4.95 -26.33
N ALA A 381 -19.77 4.17 -27.27
CA ALA A 381 -18.92 3.57 -28.28
C ALA A 381 -18.30 4.67 -29.16
N VAL A 382 -16.98 4.71 -29.19
CA VAL A 382 -16.21 5.66 -30.01
C VAL A 382 -16.21 5.25 -31.46
N GLU A 383 -16.24 3.94 -31.70
CA GLU A 383 -16.25 3.31 -33.03
C GLU A 383 -17.33 2.24 -33.12
N THR A 384 -17.79 1.96 -34.35
CA THR A 384 -18.68 0.83 -34.62
C THR A 384 -17.85 -0.44 -34.75
N GLY A 385 -18.24 -1.52 -34.08
CA GLY A 385 -17.59 -2.81 -34.14
C GLY A 385 -17.55 -3.52 -32.80
N LYS A 386 -16.74 -4.57 -32.77
CA LYS A 386 -16.54 -5.42 -31.60
C LYS A 386 -15.77 -4.67 -30.51
N GLN A 387 -16.39 -4.52 -29.35
CA GLN A 387 -15.80 -3.89 -28.17
C GLN A 387 -15.70 -4.93 -27.05
N THR A 388 -14.55 -5.00 -26.41
CA THR A 388 -14.34 -5.91 -25.27
C THR A 388 -14.59 -5.16 -23.97
N PHE A 389 -15.52 -5.67 -23.16
CA PHE A 389 -15.80 -5.20 -21.81
C PHE A 389 -15.24 -6.21 -20.81
N GLY A 390 -14.75 -5.74 -19.69
CA GLY A 390 -14.33 -6.58 -18.59
C GLY A 390 -14.73 -5.98 -17.25
N PHE A 391 -14.91 -6.85 -16.26
CA PHE A 391 -14.99 -6.43 -14.87
C PHE A 391 -14.08 -7.28 -13.99
N ILE A 392 -13.62 -6.67 -12.93
CA ILE A 392 -12.88 -7.30 -11.84
C ILE A 392 -13.61 -6.94 -10.56
N GLY A 393 -14.01 -7.92 -9.77
CA GLY A 393 -14.71 -7.70 -8.51
C GLY A 393 -15.04 -9.01 -7.81
N LEU A 394 -15.55 -8.91 -6.60
CA LEU A 394 -15.93 -10.06 -5.77
C LEU A 394 -17.38 -9.94 -5.32
N GLY A 395 -18.04 -11.08 -5.12
CA GLY A 395 -19.41 -11.18 -4.65
C GLY A 395 -20.40 -11.43 -5.77
N GLN A 396 -21.68 -11.15 -5.50
CA GLN A 396 -22.74 -11.25 -6.50
C GLN A 396 -22.60 -10.10 -7.50
N VAL A 397 -22.40 -10.44 -8.76
CA VAL A 397 -22.18 -9.48 -9.84
C VAL A 397 -23.20 -9.70 -10.94
N ARG A 398 -23.86 -8.63 -11.35
CA ARG A 398 -24.66 -8.59 -12.56
C ARG A 398 -24.13 -7.51 -13.47
N LEU A 399 -23.61 -7.91 -14.63
CA LEU A 399 -23.14 -7.01 -15.67
C LEU A 399 -24.15 -6.98 -16.81
N THR A 400 -24.64 -5.79 -17.12
CA THR A 400 -25.55 -5.58 -18.26
C THR A 400 -24.98 -4.51 -19.18
N VAL A 401 -25.17 -4.68 -20.49
CA VAL A 401 -24.88 -3.65 -21.49
C VAL A 401 -26.14 -3.45 -22.33
N GLY A 402 -26.77 -2.28 -22.20
CA GLY A 402 -28.13 -2.09 -22.67
C GLY A 402 -29.08 -3.03 -21.94
N ASP A 403 -29.90 -3.75 -22.69
CA ASP A 403 -30.84 -4.73 -22.15
C ASP A 403 -30.25 -6.17 -22.10
N THR A 404 -29.00 -6.34 -22.48
CA THR A 404 -28.34 -7.65 -22.52
C THR A 404 -27.57 -7.90 -21.22
N VAL A 405 -27.91 -8.98 -20.53
CA VAL A 405 -27.14 -9.49 -19.38
C VAL A 405 -25.95 -10.27 -19.92
N LEU A 406 -24.75 -9.83 -19.58
CA LEU A 406 -23.48 -10.47 -19.99
C LEU A 406 -22.96 -11.43 -18.93
N PHE A 407 -23.24 -11.13 -17.68
CA PHE A 407 -22.84 -11.92 -16.55
C PHE A 407 -23.83 -11.72 -15.41
N GLU A 408 -24.22 -12.78 -14.75
CA GLU A 408 -25.03 -12.76 -13.53
C GLU A 408 -24.69 -13.99 -12.71
N ASP A 409 -23.73 -13.87 -11.82
CA ASP A 409 -23.30 -14.96 -10.94
C ASP A 409 -22.47 -14.42 -9.76
N SER A 410 -22.10 -15.34 -8.87
CA SER A 410 -21.17 -15.07 -7.78
C SER A 410 -19.72 -15.15 -8.29
N ASN A 411 -19.03 -14.02 -8.36
CA ASN A 411 -17.60 -14.00 -8.64
C ASN A 411 -16.82 -14.15 -7.33
N MET A 412 -16.78 -15.39 -6.83
CA MET A 412 -16.03 -15.75 -5.63
C MET A 412 -14.74 -16.46 -6.03
N PRO A 413 -13.64 -16.25 -5.30
CA PRO A 413 -12.38 -16.88 -5.63
C PRO A 413 -12.48 -18.40 -5.55
N ALA A 414 -11.99 -19.08 -6.59
CA ALA A 414 -11.78 -20.51 -6.58
C ALA A 414 -10.29 -20.80 -6.39
N GLY A 415 -9.90 -21.57 -5.37
CA GLY A 415 -8.51 -21.99 -5.17
C GLY A 415 -8.14 -22.18 -3.71
N ASP A 416 -6.96 -22.74 -3.49
CA ASP A 416 -6.43 -23.12 -2.17
C ASP A 416 -6.03 -21.92 -1.29
N ASP A 417 -5.91 -20.71 -1.88
CA ASP A 417 -5.64 -19.47 -1.16
C ASP A 417 -6.72 -18.42 -1.44
N PRO A 418 -7.77 -18.37 -0.61
CA PRO A 418 -8.85 -17.39 -0.77
C PRO A 418 -8.39 -15.94 -0.72
N PHE A 419 -7.33 -15.62 0.02
CA PHE A 419 -6.84 -14.25 0.16
C PHE A 419 -6.10 -13.75 -1.06
N THR A 420 -5.27 -14.57 -1.68
CA THR A 420 -4.65 -14.21 -2.97
C THR A 420 -5.71 -14.00 -4.03
N ALA A 421 -6.75 -14.82 -4.05
CA ALA A 421 -7.86 -14.68 -4.98
C ALA A 421 -8.73 -13.43 -4.69
N ILE A 422 -8.92 -13.05 -3.42
CA ILE A 422 -9.57 -11.80 -3.02
C ILE A 422 -8.75 -10.57 -3.46
N LEU A 423 -7.43 -10.62 -3.32
CA LEU A 423 -6.55 -9.53 -3.69
C LEU A 423 -6.32 -9.42 -5.21
N ASN A 424 -6.46 -10.53 -5.94
CA ASN A 424 -6.34 -10.61 -7.39
C ASN A 424 -7.57 -11.32 -7.98
N PRO A 425 -8.75 -10.71 -7.91
CA PRO A 425 -9.97 -11.31 -8.42
C PRO A 425 -9.87 -11.56 -9.93
N GLN A 426 -10.49 -12.65 -10.38
CA GLN A 426 -10.49 -13.03 -11.79
C GLN A 426 -11.17 -11.94 -12.63
N GLU A 427 -10.55 -11.58 -13.74
CA GLU A 427 -11.17 -10.71 -14.74
C GLU A 427 -12.08 -11.52 -15.66
N HIS A 428 -13.33 -11.09 -15.79
CA HIS A 428 -14.27 -11.63 -16.78
C HIS A 428 -14.36 -10.66 -17.97
N ARG A 429 -14.23 -11.20 -19.19
CA ARG A 429 -14.24 -10.43 -20.45
C ARG A 429 -15.37 -10.87 -21.35
N PHE A 430 -15.99 -9.89 -21.98
CA PHE A 430 -17.11 -10.08 -22.87
C PHE A 430 -16.97 -9.19 -24.10
N ASP A 431 -17.15 -9.77 -25.27
CA ASP A 431 -17.11 -9.06 -26.54
C ASP A 431 -18.53 -8.72 -26.99
N ILE A 432 -18.76 -7.47 -27.34
CA ILE A 432 -20.06 -6.97 -27.78
C ILE A 432 -19.87 -6.12 -29.02
N ASP A 433 -20.74 -6.29 -29.98
CA ASP A 433 -20.80 -5.42 -31.15
C ASP A 433 -21.61 -4.16 -30.84
N LEU A 434 -20.95 -3.02 -30.81
CA LEU A 434 -21.56 -1.73 -30.57
C LEU A 434 -21.53 -0.84 -31.81
N ARG A 435 -22.54 0.00 -31.97
CA ARG A 435 -22.58 1.05 -33.01
C ARG A 435 -22.16 2.39 -32.41
N ARG A 436 -21.34 3.14 -33.16
CA ARG A 436 -20.93 4.49 -32.77
C ARG A 436 -22.11 5.35 -32.40
N GLY A 437 -22.08 5.97 -31.23
CA GLY A 437 -23.16 6.86 -30.75
C GLY A 437 -24.30 6.17 -30.01
N ASN A 438 -24.37 4.84 -29.95
CA ASN A 438 -25.33 4.15 -29.09
C ASN A 438 -25.01 4.41 -27.62
N ARG A 439 -26.00 4.86 -26.86
CA ARG A 439 -25.94 4.91 -25.38
C ARG A 439 -26.34 3.54 -24.87
N SER A 440 -25.40 2.76 -24.35
CA SER A 440 -25.73 1.63 -23.50
C SER A 440 -25.87 2.13 -22.06
N ARG A 441 -26.97 1.77 -21.42
CA ARG A 441 -27.22 2.02 -19.98
C ARG A 441 -26.53 0.98 -19.12
#